data_49503195decff8389f61385e5e414062
#
_entry.id   49503195decff8389f61385e5e414062
#
_cell.length_a   1.000
_cell.length_b   1.000
_cell.length_c   1.000
_cell.angle_alpha   90.00
_cell.angle_beta   90.00
_cell.angle_gamma   90.00
#
_symmetry.space_group_name_H-M   'P 1'
#
loop_
_entity.id
_entity.type
_entity.pdbx_description
1 polymer ?
#
loop_
_entity_poly.entity_id
_entity_poly.type
_entity_poly.pdbx_seq_one_letter_code
_entity_poly.pdbx_strand_id
1 'polypeptide(L)'
;MTSLSDNLLLEQIGQGDVASFEALFHQHYDRVYGLLFRLLGNRDEAEDVTQEVFLKLHDHAFSRRFLKRREHNIGAWLYRTATNMGYNAIRGRQRRWQRNTLLVPDPAGIPGAEKEVEQKERETAVRQTLAQLPERDTQLLLMRQMDFSYAECAEAIGVAPSSVGTLLARAAAAFKEAYEEGKGEQ
;
A
#
# COMPACT_ATOMS: atom_id res chain seq x y z
N MET A 1 19.52 -6.48 18.77
CA MET A 1 19.17 -5.09 19.10
C MET A 1 17.70 -5.11 19.47
N THR A 2 17.34 -4.71 20.69
CA THR A 2 15.94 -4.73 21.16
C THR A 2 15.18 -3.66 20.41
N SER A 3 14.22 -4.03 19.56
CA SER A 3 13.32 -3.09 18.91
C SER A 3 12.53 -2.37 20.00
N LEU A 4 12.65 -1.04 20.07
CA LEU A 4 11.78 -0.23 20.90
C LEU A 4 10.34 -0.40 20.39
N SER A 5 9.36 -0.44 21.30
CA SER A 5 7.98 -0.54 20.86
C SER A 5 7.55 0.73 20.12
N ASP A 6 6.77 0.60 19.06
CA ASP A 6 6.25 1.73 18.25
C ASP A 6 5.61 2.82 19.12
N ASN A 7 4.94 2.43 20.21
CA ASN A 7 4.29 3.37 21.11
C ASN A 7 5.29 4.25 21.90
N LEU A 8 6.43 3.68 22.29
CA LEU A 8 7.49 4.44 22.93
C LEU A 8 8.15 5.42 21.97
N LEU A 9 8.44 4.96 20.75
CA LEU A 9 8.98 5.84 19.69
C LEU A 9 8.04 6.99 19.38
N LEU A 10 6.74 6.74 19.29
CA LEU A 10 5.74 7.80 19.07
C LEU A 10 5.71 8.84 20.21
N GLU A 11 5.79 8.39 21.46
CA GLU A 11 5.80 9.30 22.57
C GLU A 11 7.02 10.23 22.53
N GLN A 12 8.19 9.67 22.20
CA GLN A 12 9.43 10.44 22.05
C GLN A 12 9.38 11.39 20.85
N ILE A 13 8.80 10.95 19.72
CA ILE A 13 8.56 11.82 18.55
C ILE A 13 7.68 13.00 18.92
N GLY A 14 6.60 12.75 19.70
CA GLY A 14 5.73 13.81 20.22
C GLY A 14 6.43 14.82 21.14
N GLN A 15 7.58 14.47 21.70
CA GLN A 15 8.47 15.33 22.48
C GLN A 15 9.56 16.01 21.64
N GLY A 16 9.58 15.74 20.32
CA GLY A 16 10.53 16.34 19.37
C GLY A 16 11.81 15.52 19.16
N ASP A 17 11.84 14.24 19.58
CA ASP A 17 13.01 13.38 19.37
C ASP A 17 13.08 12.87 17.92
N VAL A 18 14.02 13.41 17.16
CA VAL A 18 14.27 13.07 15.76
C VAL A 18 14.81 11.64 15.61
N ALA A 19 15.66 11.18 16.54
CA ALA A 19 16.22 9.82 16.47
C ALA A 19 15.14 8.74 16.58
N SER A 20 14.10 8.97 17.40
CA SER A 20 12.95 8.09 17.49
C SER A 20 12.12 8.07 16.20
N PHE A 21 12.01 9.19 15.49
CA PHE A 21 11.38 9.22 14.18
C PHE A 21 12.18 8.42 13.14
N GLU A 22 13.51 8.60 13.10
CA GLU A 22 14.39 7.84 12.22
C GLU A 22 14.29 6.32 12.49
N ALA A 23 14.29 5.92 13.75
CA ALA A 23 14.15 4.52 14.14
C ALA A 23 12.81 3.91 13.64
N LEU A 24 11.70 4.62 13.83
CA LEU A 24 10.38 4.20 13.38
C LEU A 24 10.28 4.19 11.86
N PHE A 25 10.88 5.19 11.20
CA PHE A 25 10.98 5.26 9.73
C PHE A 25 11.68 4.01 9.18
N HIS A 26 12.89 3.70 9.66
CA HIS A 26 13.64 2.53 9.20
C HIS A 26 12.93 1.20 9.51
N GLN A 27 12.21 1.12 10.61
CA GLN A 27 11.47 -0.09 10.98
C GLN A 27 10.31 -0.41 10.02
N HIS A 28 9.65 0.61 9.46
CA HIS A 28 8.44 0.44 8.66
C HIS A 28 8.60 0.79 7.18
N TYR A 29 9.67 1.47 6.78
CA TYR A 29 9.86 1.99 5.43
C TYR A 29 9.72 0.91 4.35
N ASP A 30 10.48 -0.17 4.45
CA ASP A 30 10.51 -1.23 3.43
C ASP A 30 9.14 -1.88 3.22
N ARG A 31 8.37 -2.04 4.29
CA ARG A 31 7.01 -2.59 4.21
C ARG A 31 6.02 -1.62 3.59
N VAL A 32 6.08 -0.35 3.97
CA VAL A 32 5.20 0.70 3.40
C VAL A 32 5.53 0.91 1.92
N TYR A 33 6.80 1.07 1.59
CA TYR A 33 7.26 1.20 0.20
C TYR A 33 6.90 -0.03 -0.64
N GLY A 34 7.18 -1.23 -0.13
CA GLY A 34 6.85 -2.47 -0.82
C GLY A 34 5.36 -2.64 -1.12
N LEU A 35 4.48 -2.22 -0.19
CA LEU A 35 3.03 -2.19 -0.39
C LEU A 35 2.65 -1.22 -1.52
N LEU A 36 3.17 0.00 -1.45
CA LEU A 36 2.89 1.04 -2.44
C LEU A 36 3.45 0.70 -3.81
N PHE A 37 4.66 0.16 -3.89
CA PHE A 37 5.24 -0.27 -5.16
C PHE A 37 4.42 -1.38 -5.85
N ARG A 38 3.91 -2.37 -5.08
CA ARG A 38 3.03 -3.40 -5.62
C ARG A 38 1.71 -2.82 -6.13
N LEU A 39 1.18 -1.82 -5.43
CA LEU A 39 -0.07 -1.18 -5.77
C LEU A 39 0.06 -0.24 -6.99
N LEU A 40 1.10 0.60 -7.02
CA LEU A 40 1.28 1.67 -8.00
C LEU A 40 2.03 1.23 -9.26
N GLY A 41 2.98 0.29 -9.11
CA GLY A 41 3.81 -0.24 -10.20
C GLY A 41 4.86 0.73 -10.73
N ASN A 42 5.04 1.88 -10.08
CA ASN A 42 6.04 2.90 -10.41
C ASN A 42 6.88 3.21 -9.18
N ARG A 43 8.21 3.19 -9.33
CA ARG A 43 9.15 3.37 -8.21
C ARG A 43 9.08 4.77 -7.64
N ASP A 44 9.13 5.78 -8.49
CA ASP A 44 9.19 7.18 -8.09
C ASP A 44 7.88 7.57 -7.39
N GLU A 45 6.73 7.18 -7.97
CA GLU A 45 5.41 7.42 -7.37
C GLU A 45 5.25 6.68 -6.02
N ALA A 46 5.78 5.45 -5.90
CA ALA A 46 5.76 4.70 -4.64
C ALA A 46 6.64 5.36 -3.57
N GLU A 47 7.81 5.88 -3.96
CA GLU A 47 8.70 6.60 -3.05
C GLU A 47 8.07 7.90 -2.57
N ASP A 48 7.54 8.71 -3.48
CA ASP A 48 6.85 9.97 -3.18
C ASP A 48 5.70 9.75 -2.18
N VAL A 49 4.82 8.78 -2.47
CA VAL A 49 3.70 8.47 -1.59
C VAL A 49 4.18 7.91 -0.24
N THR A 50 5.25 7.11 -0.23
CA THR A 50 5.86 6.62 1.02
C THR A 50 6.32 7.79 1.89
N GLN A 51 7.05 8.74 1.33
CA GLN A 51 7.50 9.93 2.05
C GLN A 51 6.32 10.73 2.61
N GLU A 52 5.27 10.93 1.81
CA GLU A 52 4.05 11.62 2.28
C GLU A 52 3.36 10.87 3.44
N VAL A 53 3.34 9.53 3.44
CA VAL A 53 2.79 8.73 4.55
C VAL A 53 3.56 9.00 5.85
N PHE A 54 4.90 9.04 5.79
CA PHE A 54 5.71 9.31 6.97
C PHE A 54 5.66 10.78 7.40
N LEU A 55 5.53 11.73 6.49
CA LEU A 55 5.25 13.13 6.83
C LEU A 55 3.93 13.26 7.58
N LYS A 56 2.88 12.57 7.14
CA LYS A 56 1.60 12.52 7.86
C LYS A 56 1.75 11.89 9.24
N LEU A 57 2.56 10.85 9.40
CA LEU A 57 2.84 10.27 10.70
C LEU A 57 3.51 11.29 11.62
N HIS A 58 4.52 12.01 11.12
CA HIS A 58 5.21 13.07 11.85
C HIS A 58 4.21 14.12 12.35
N ASP A 59 3.39 14.67 11.45
CA ASP A 59 2.39 15.69 11.81
C ASP A 59 1.36 15.16 12.83
N HIS A 60 0.96 13.89 12.70
CA HIS A 60 0.05 13.25 13.64
C HIS A 60 0.67 13.02 15.01
N ALA A 61 1.97 12.68 15.10
CA ALA A 61 2.67 12.46 16.36
C ALA A 61 2.65 13.71 17.26
N PHE A 62 2.64 14.92 16.67
CA PHE A 62 2.50 16.18 17.43
C PHE A 62 1.05 16.52 17.80
N SER A 63 0.05 15.80 17.30
CA SER A 63 -1.34 16.09 17.64
C SER A 63 -1.70 15.50 19.01
N ARG A 64 -2.18 16.36 19.93
CA ARG A 64 -2.65 15.94 21.27
C ARG A 64 -3.74 14.87 21.23
N ARG A 65 -4.47 14.74 20.13
CA ARG A 65 -5.54 13.75 19.97
C ARG A 65 -4.97 12.36 19.69
N PHE A 66 -3.83 12.29 19.04
CA PHE A 66 -3.14 11.04 18.75
C PHE A 66 -2.46 10.49 20.01
N LEU A 67 -1.75 11.32 20.77
CA LEU A 67 -1.06 10.94 22.01
C LEU A 67 -2.01 10.47 23.15
N LYS A 68 -3.30 10.82 23.10
CA LYS A 68 -4.28 10.40 24.12
C LYS A 68 -4.76 8.95 23.98
N ARG A 69 -4.54 8.28 22.87
CA ARG A 69 -4.85 6.86 22.70
C ARG A 69 -3.66 6.03 23.16
N ARG A 70 -3.83 5.27 24.25
CA ARG A 70 -2.78 4.48 24.90
C ARG A 70 -2.24 3.29 24.10
N GLU A 71 -2.90 2.88 23.04
CA GLU A 71 -2.47 1.77 22.20
C GLU A 71 -2.67 2.15 20.72
N HIS A 72 -1.57 2.47 20.06
CA HIS A 72 -1.57 2.66 18.60
C HIS A 72 -0.82 1.51 17.95
N ASN A 73 -1.50 0.78 17.11
CA ASN A 73 -0.81 -0.04 16.14
C ASN A 73 -0.40 0.85 14.97
N ILE A 74 0.82 1.35 15.07
CA ILE A 74 1.40 2.25 14.06
C ILE A 74 1.52 1.57 12.71
N GLY A 75 1.91 0.29 12.71
CA GLY A 75 1.95 -0.50 11.50
C GLY A 75 0.59 -0.50 10.79
N ALA A 76 -0.49 -0.83 11.49
CA ALA A 76 -1.83 -0.83 10.91
C ALA A 76 -2.26 0.57 10.41
N TRP A 77 -1.91 1.63 11.15
CA TRP A 77 -2.19 3.01 10.71
C TRP A 77 -1.41 3.38 9.45
N LEU A 78 -0.11 3.06 9.41
CA LEU A 78 0.75 3.30 8.25
C LEU A 78 0.24 2.59 7.01
N TYR A 79 -0.12 1.30 7.13
CA TYR A 79 -0.60 0.50 5.98
C TYR A 79 -1.96 0.96 5.48
N ARG A 80 -2.88 1.32 6.40
CA ARG A 80 -4.16 1.94 6.02
C ARG A 80 -3.94 3.27 5.31
N THR A 81 -3.08 4.12 5.84
CA THR A 81 -2.77 5.43 5.26
C THR A 81 -2.11 5.27 3.90
N ALA A 82 -1.12 4.38 3.78
CA ALA A 82 -0.43 4.09 2.52
C ALA A 82 -1.40 3.57 1.45
N THR A 83 -2.25 2.61 1.78
CA THR A 83 -3.25 2.08 0.84
C THR A 83 -4.21 3.16 0.36
N ASN A 84 -4.76 3.96 1.28
CA ASN A 84 -5.67 5.05 0.92
C ASN A 84 -4.99 6.10 0.01
N MET A 85 -3.73 6.45 0.30
CA MET A 85 -2.97 7.39 -0.51
C MET A 85 -2.60 6.81 -1.86
N GLY A 86 -2.21 5.53 -1.92
CA GLY A 86 -1.95 4.83 -3.18
C GLY A 86 -3.19 4.79 -4.08
N TYR A 87 -4.37 4.49 -3.55
CA TYR A 87 -5.61 4.58 -4.33
C TYR A 87 -5.94 5.99 -4.79
N ASN A 88 -5.67 7.00 -3.97
CA ASN A 88 -5.83 8.40 -4.39
C ASN A 88 -4.90 8.76 -5.55
N ALA A 89 -3.66 8.26 -5.54
CA ALA A 89 -2.70 8.42 -6.63
C ALA A 89 -3.22 7.75 -7.93
N ILE A 90 -3.69 6.48 -7.84
CA ILE A 90 -4.30 5.76 -8.97
C ILE A 90 -5.49 6.55 -9.55
N ARG A 91 -6.44 6.97 -8.70
CA ARG A 91 -7.60 7.76 -9.15
C ARG A 91 -7.19 9.10 -9.75
N GLY A 92 -6.15 9.73 -9.20
CA GLY A 92 -5.56 10.96 -9.73
C GLY A 92 -4.94 10.76 -11.11
N ARG A 93 -4.21 9.65 -11.32
CA ARG A 93 -3.62 9.26 -12.60
C ARG A 93 -4.70 8.98 -13.64
N GLN A 94 -5.72 8.21 -13.32
CA GLN A 94 -6.86 7.92 -14.21
C GLN A 94 -7.57 9.20 -14.66
N ARG A 95 -7.85 10.13 -13.72
CA ARG A 95 -8.47 11.42 -14.05
C ARG A 95 -7.59 12.30 -14.93
N ARG A 96 -6.27 12.29 -14.71
CA ARG A 96 -5.30 13.00 -15.59
C ARG A 96 -5.27 12.38 -16.98
N TRP A 97 -5.25 11.06 -17.06
CA TRP A 97 -5.25 10.33 -18.32
C TRP A 97 -6.52 10.61 -19.12
N GLN A 98 -7.71 10.52 -18.54
CA GLN A 98 -8.98 10.83 -19.19
C GLN A 98 -9.05 12.27 -19.73
N ARG A 99 -8.41 13.21 -19.06
CA ARG A 99 -8.35 14.62 -19.54
C ARG A 99 -7.32 14.81 -20.67
N ASN A 100 -6.27 14.00 -20.67
CA ASN A 100 -5.16 14.13 -21.63
C ASN A 100 -5.27 13.19 -22.84
N THR A 101 -6.34 12.42 -22.98
CA THR A 101 -6.55 11.44 -24.07
C THR A 101 -6.55 12.06 -25.46
N LEU A 102 -6.42 13.39 -25.60
CA LEU A 102 -6.25 14.09 -26.88
C LEU A 102 -4.78 14.21 -27.34
N LEU A 103 -3.79 13.76 -26.54
CA LEU A 103 -2.35 13.94 -26.83
C LEU A 103 -1.51 12.78 -26.27
N VAL A 104 -1.69 11.55 -26.76
CA VAL A 104 -0.80 10.45 -26.34
C VAL A 104 0.03 9.97 -27.51
N PRO A 105 1.37 10.06 -27.48
CA PRO A 105 2.26 9.20 -28.21
C PRO A 105 2.26 7.81 -27.56
N ASP A 106 2.06 6.79 -28.38
CA ASP A 106 2.27 5.37 -28.06
C ASP A 106 3.68 5.18 -27.48
N PRO A 107 3.87 4.57 -26.30
CA PRO A 107 5.20 4.29 -25.80
C PRO A 107 5.81 3.20 -26.68
N ALA A 108 6.66 3.61 -27.62
CA ALA A 108 7.46 2.72 -28.44
C ALA A 108 8.27 1.78 -27.54
N GLY A 109 7.99 0.48 -27.66
CA GLY A 109 8.66 -0.57 -26.91
C GLY A 109 10.15 -0.57 -27.21
N ILE A 110 10.97 -0.48 -26.18
CA ILE A 110 12.40 -0.79 -26.26
C ILE A 110 12.50 -2.32 -26.30
N PRO A 111 13.19 -2.91 -27.32
CA PRO A 111 13.36 -4.35 -27.39
C PRO A 111 14.25 -4.83 -26.22
N GLY A 112 13.68 -5.51 -25.28
CA GLY A 112 14.37 -6.21 -24.21
C GLY A 112 13.80 -7.60 -24.06
N ALA A 113 14.66 -8.59 -23.80
CA ALA A 113 14.45 -10.03 -23.78
C ALA A 113 13.01 -10.50 -23.52
N GLU A 114 12.47 -11.38 -24.35
CA GLU A 114 11.08 -11.91 -24.30
C GLU A 114 10.60 -12.27 -22.89
N LYS A 115 11.47 -12.85 -22.06
CA LYS A 115 11.12 -13.19 -20.65
C LYS A 115 10.85 -11.98 -19.75
N GLU A 116 11.54 -10.86 -19.97
CA GLU A 116 11.29 -9.62 -19.20
C GLU A 116 9.99 -8.95 -19.64
N VAL A 117 9.64 -9.08 -20.93
CA VAL A 117 8.37 -8.57 -21.46
C VAL A 117 7.20 -9.37 -20.87
N GLU A 118 7.25 -10.71 -20.94
CA GLU A 118 6.23 -11.56 -20.32
C GLU A 118 6.05 -11.30 -18.81
N GLN A 119 7.14 -11.09 -18.09
CA GLN A 119 7.06 -10.78 -16.67
C GLN A 119 6.38 -9.43 -16.43
N LYS A 120 6.74 -8.40 -17.17
CA LYS A 120 6.13 -7.07 -17.10
C LYS A 120 4.65 -7.09 -17.48
N GLU A 121 4.29 -7.87 -18.48
CA GLU A 121 2.88 -8.05 -18.90
C GLU A 121 2.07 -8.72 -17.78
N ARG A 122 2.59 -9.79 -17.16
CA ARG A 122 1.95 -10.45 -16.02
C ARG A 122 1.77 -9.50 -14.83
N GLU A 123 2.81 -8.75 -14.49
CA GLU A 123 2.74 -7.76 -13.41
C GLU A 123 1.71 -6.66 -13.71
N THR A 124 1.62 -6.26 -14.96
CA THR A 124 0.65 -5.26 -15.41
C THR A 124 -0.76 -5.82 -15.32
N ALA A 125 -0.99 -7.05 -15.80
CA ALA A 125 -2.29 -7.72 -15.70
C ALA A 125 -2.73 -7.88 -14.23
N VAL A 126 -1.83 -8.33 -13.35
CA VAL A 126 -2.10 -8.43 -11.90
C VAL A 126 -2.51 -7.08 -11.32
N ARG A 127 -1.78 -5.99 -11.62
CA ARG A 127 -2.11 -4.65 -11.12
C ARG A 127 -3.45 -4.14 -11.65
N GLN A 128 -3.73 -4.39 -12.92
CA GLN A 128 -5.03 -4.01 -13.52
C GLN A 128 -6.18 -4.74 -12.84
N THR A 129 -6.03 -6.06 -12.60
CA THR A 129 -7.02 -6.85 -11.89
C THR A 129 -7.21 -6.36 -10.44
N LEU A 130 -6.12 -6.11 -9.72
CA LEU A 130 -6.20 -5.54 -8.37
C LEU A 130 -6.92 -4.19 -8.34
N ALA A 131 -6.77 -3.36 -9.38
CA ALA A 131 -7.42 -2.06 -9.48
C ALA A 131 -8.95 -2.15 -9.71
N GLN A 132 -9.45 -3.29 -10.16
CA GLN A 132 -10.89 -3.57 -10.35
C GLN A 132 -11.57 -4.03 -9.05
N LEU A 133 -10.80 -4.57 -8.10
CA LEU A 133 -11.32 -5.04 -6.83
C LEU A 133 -11.65 -3.88 -5.87
N PRO A 134 -12.54 -4.12 -4.88
CA PRO A 134 -12.73 -3.19 -3.77
C PRO A 134 -11.41 -2.92 -3.05
N GLU A 135 -11.16 -1.66 -2.67
CA GLU A 135 -9.91 -1.22 -2.01
C GLU A 135 -9.52 -2.09 -0.80
N ARG A 136 -10.52 -2.47 0.00
CA ARG A 136 -10.32 -3.34 1.16
C ARG A 136 -9.79 -4.72 0.77
N ASP A 137 -10.34 -5.29 -0.30
CA ASP A 137 -10.01 -6.65 -0.73
C ASP A 137 -8.59 -6.67 -1.33
N THR A 138 -8.23 -5.66 -2.12
CA THR A 138 -6.84 -5.47 -2.61
C THR A 138 -5.88 -5.26 -1.46
N GLN A 139 -6.22 -4.43 -0.47
CA GLN A 139 -5.38 -4.22 0.72
C GLN A 139 -5.10 -5.53 1.44
N LEU A 140 -6.12 -6.35 1.66
CA LEU A 140 -5.97 -7.66 2.30
C LEU A 140 -5.05 -8.59 1.51
N LEU A 141 -5.25 -8.69 0.20
CA LEU A 141 -4.41 -9.55 -0.67
C LEU A 141 -2.95 -9.11 -0.65
N LEU A 142 -2.68 -7.82 -0.80
CA LEU A 142 -1.32 -7.28 -0.76
C LEU A 142 -0.66 -7.48 0.60
N MET A 143 -1.35 -7.20 1.70
CA MET A 143 -0.81 -7.41 3.04
C MET A 143 -0.48 -8.88 3.27
N ARG A 144 -1.34 -9.82 2.89
CA ARG A 144 -1.06 -11.26 3.01
C ARG A 144 0.11 -11.73 2.13
N GLN A 145 0.25 -11.18 0.94
CA GLN A 145 1.41 -11.43 0.07
C GLN A 145 2.73 -10.95 0.70
N MET A 146 2.67 -10.02 1.63
CA MET A 146 3.80 -9.47 2.36
C MET A 146 3.94 -10.07 3.77
N ASP A 147 3.35 -11.23 4.03
CA ASP A 147 3.42 -12.00 5.27
C ASP A 147 2.86 -11.29 6.52
N PHE A 148 1.96 -10.31 6.34
CA PHE A 148 1.26 -9.72 7.47
C PHE A 148 0.37 -10.75 8.16
N SER A 149 0.35 -10.73 9.48
CA SER A 149 -0.53 -11.55 10.29
C SER A 149 -2.00 -11.16 10.12
N TYR A 150 -2.91 -12.08 10.45
CA TYR A 150 -4.35 -11.77 10.45
C TYR A 150 -4.72 -10.64 11.42
N ALA A 151 -4.00 -10.52 12.52
CA ALA A 151 -4.21 -9.43 13.48
C ALA A 151 -3.86 -8.06 12.85
N GLU A 152 -2.70 -7.96 12.19
CA GLU A 152 -2.29 -6.74 11.49
C GLU A 152 -3.25 -6.40 10.34
N CYS A 153 -3.67 -7.40 9.54
CA CYS A 153 -4.66 -7.21 8.50
C CYS A 153 -6.00 -6.70 9.06
N ALA A 154 -6.50 -7.34 10.12
CA ALA A 154 -7.76 -6.98 10.77
C ALA A 154 -7.77 -5.53 11.24
N GLU A 155 -6.68 -5.13 11.89
CA GLU A 155 -6.53 -3.78 12.41
C GLU A 155 -6.41 -2.73 11.29
N ALA A 156 -5.65 -3.05 10.23
CA ALA A 156 -5.49 -2.16 9.09
C ALA A 156 -6.82 -1.88 8.37
N ILE A 157 -7.70 -2.88 8.23
CA ILE A 157 -8.99 -2.72 7.56
C ILE A 157 -10.18 -2.48 8.51
N GLY A 158 -9.95 -2.52 9.84
CA GLY A 158 -10.95 -2.22 10.86
C GLY A 158 -12.00 -3.32 11.05
N VAL A 159 -11.60 -4.60 11.04
CA VAL A 159 -12.48 -5.76 11.26
C VAL A 159 -11.99 -6.64 12.41
N ALA A 160 -12.80 -7.63 12.82
CA ALA A 160 -12.35 -8.62 13.77
C ALA A 160 -11.34 -9.60 13.12
N PRO A 161 -10.28 -10.04 13.82
CA PRO A 161 -9.30 -11.00 13.28
C PRO A 161 -9.92 -12.29 12.75
N SER A 162 -10.99 -12.78 13.38
CA SER A 162 -11.76 -13.96 12.95
C SER A 162 -12.42 -13.80 11.58
N SER A 163 -12.67 -12.56 11.14
CA SER A 163 -13.30 -12.27 9.84
C SER A 163 -12.30 -12.26 8.68
N VAL A 164 -11.00 -12.11 8.96
CA VAL A 164 -9.96 -11.91 7.94
C VAL A 164 -9.87 -13.11 7.00
N GLY A 165 -9.91 -14.34 7.52
CA GLY A 165 -9.83 -15.54 6.70
C GLY A 165 -10.95 -15.63 5.65
N THR A 166 -12.18 -15.35 6.06
CA THR A 166 -13.35 -15.35 5.15
C THR A 166 -13.27 -14.23 4.12
N LEU A 167 -12.84 -13.04 4.54
CA LEU A 167 -12.66 -11.90 3.64
C LEU A 167 -11.56 -12.15 2.62
N LEU A 168 -10.43 -12.74 3.04
CA LEU A 168 -9.34 -13.13 2.15
C LEU A 168 -9.77 -14.17 1.12
N ALA A 169 -10.52 -15.20 1.54
CA ALA A 169 -11.03 -16.22 0.63
C ALA A 169 -11.94 -15.59 -0.45
N ARG A 170 -12.81 -14.66 -0.06
CA ARG A 170 -13.67 -13.92 -0.99
C ARG A 170 -12.87 -13.02 -1.93
N ALA A 171 -11.91 -12.27 -1.40
CA ALA A 171 -11.05 -11.41 -2.19
C ALA A 171 -10.21 -12.21 -3.21
N ALA A 172 -9.67 -13.36 -2.79
CA ALA A 172 -8.92 -14.25 -3.68
C ALA A 172 -9.80 -14.85 -4.80
N ALA A 173 -11.06 -15.23 -4.48
CA ALA A 173 -12.01 -15.70 -5.48
C ALA A 173 -12.35 -14.61 -6.49
N ALA A 174 -12.66 -13.40 -6.03
CA ALA A 174 -12.96 -12.26 -6.89
C ALA A 174 -11.75 -11.87 -7.76
N PHE A 175 -10.53 -11.91 -7.20
CA PHE A 175 -9.31 -11.68 -7.97
C PHE A 175 -9.14 -12.73 -9.08
N LYS A 176 -9.34 -14.00 -8.75
CA LYS A 176 -9.20 -15.09 -9.73
C LYS A 176 -10.18 -14.91 -10.88
N GLU A 177 -11.45 -14.65 -10.59
CA GLU A 177 -12.50 -14.42 -11.58
C GLU A 177 -12.15 -13.26 -12.52
N ALA A 178 -11.85 -12.09 -11.97
CA ALA A 178 -11.47 -10.91 -12.75
C ALA A 178 -10.17 -11.10 -13.57
N TYR A 179 -9.21 -11.87 -13.04
CA TYR A 179 -7.97 -12.17 -13.75
C TYR A 179 -8.17 -13.14 -14.93
N GLU A 180 -9.07 -14.13 -14.78
CA GLU A 180 -9.41 -15.08 -15.84
C GLU A 180 -10.22 -14.40 -16.96
N GLU A 181 -11.16 -13.52 -16.61
CA GLU A 181 -11.92 -12.71 -17.57
C GLU A 181 -11.00 -11.81 -18.40
N GLY A 182 -10.07 -11.09 -17.76
CA GLY A 182 -9.11 -10.22 -18.46
C GLY A 182 -8.14 -10.97 -19.38
N LYS A 183 -7.92 -12.28 -19.17
CA LYS A 183 -7.12 -13.11 -20.10
C LYS A 183 -7.93 -13.61 -21.30
N GLY A 184 -9.25 -13.71 -21.18
CA GLY A 184 -10.11 -14.15 -22.28
C GLY A 184 -10.41 -13.06 -23.32
N GLU A 185 -10.11 -11.82 -23.02
CA GLU A 185 -10.32 -10.66 -23.90
C GLU A 185 -9.07 -10.25 -24.71
N GLN A 186 -7.92 -10.90 -24.50
CA GLN A 186 -6.67 -10.69 -25.25
C GLN A 186 -6.44 -11.83 -26.28
#